data_8d75844c8a0fc628d7886a0239d267b5
#
_entry.id   8d75844c8a0fc628d7886a0239d267b5
#
_cell.length_a   1.000
_cell.length_b   1.000
_cell.length_c   1.000
_cell.angle_alpha   90.00
_cell.angle_beta   90.00
_cell.angle_gamma   90.00
#
_symmetry.space_group_name_H-M   'P 1'
#
loop_
_entity.id
_entity.type
_entity.pdbx_description
1 polymer ?
#
loop_
_entity_poly.entity_id
_entity_poly.type
_entity_poly.pdbx_seq_one_letter_code
_entity_poly.pdbx_strand_id
1 'polypeptide(L)'
;VVYVPDASRSVGVCSDLLSDARAAKFITDMTADYERVREQHANKKMAKIVPLEQARKNKTPIDWAAYTPTKPKFLGRRVFRNYDLTEIAACIDWTPFFQTWDLAGKFPEILRDEIVGAEATRVMSDGKRLLQRVIEGRWLQAHGAIGLYAAQQMRDDDIAFFGDEYRNSTPLMTWHGLRLQTERPVIDGEHGANIRRPNRCLADDVSPDGNDDAGKVAA
;
A
#
# COMPACT_ATOMS: atom_id res chain seq x y z
N VAL A 1 -0.56 -11.63 -29.80
CA VAL A 1 0.21 -11.65 -28.55
C VAL A 1 -0.60 -12.41 -27.51
N VAL A 2 0.01 -13.38 -26.83
CA VAL A 2 -0.63 -14.16 -25.77
C VAL A 2 -0.06 -13.69 -24.43
N TYR A 3 -0.94 -13.32 -23.50
CA TYR A 3 -0.55 -13.01 -22.13
C TYR A 3 -0.36 -14.28 -21.31
N VAL A 4 0.78 -14.37 -20.63
CA VAL A 4 1.11 -15.49 -19.73
C VAL A 4 1.43 -14.90 -18.37
N PRO A 5 0.68 -15.24 -17.31
CA PRO A 5 0.84 -14.61 -15.98
C PRO A 5 2.16 -14.96 -15.30
N ASP A 6 2.75 -16.09 -15.62
CA ASP A 6 4.03 -16.56 -15.08
C ASP A 6 4.81 -17.44 -16.06
N ALA A 7 6.10 -17.61 -15.81
CA ALA A 7 6.99 -18.37 -16.68
C ALA A 7 6.62 -19.87 -16.76
N SER A 8 6.04 -20.45 -15.73
CA SER A 8 5.69 -21.86 -15.69
C SER A 8 4.60 -22.21 -16.71
N ARG A 9 3.68 -21.29 -16.95
CA ARG A 9 2.60 -21.46 -17.93
C ARG A 9 3.02 -21.23 -19.37
N SER A 10 4.15 -20.53 -19.59
CA SER A 10 4.62 -20.24 -20.96
C SER A 10 4.98 -21.51 -21.74
N VAL A 11 5.47 -22.55 -21.07
CA VAL A 11 5.79 -23.83 -21.72
C VAL A 11 4.57 -24.46 -22.39
N GLY A 12 3.43 -24.51 -21.68
CA GLY A 12 2.18 -25.03 -22.21
C GLY A 12 1.67 -24.22 -23.40
N VAL A 13 1.66 -22.90 -23.26
CA VAL A 13 1.25 -21.98 -24.34
C VAL A 13 2.12 -22.13 -25.57
N CYS A 14 3.44 -22.18 -25.42
CA CYS A 14 4.36 -22.41 -26.53
C CYS A 14 4.14 -23.79 -27.19
N SER A 15 3.92 -24.83 -26.40
CA SER A 15 3.64 -26.19 -26.90
C SER A 15 2.36 -26.22 -27.71
N ASP A 16 1.30 -25.52 -27.31
CA ASP A 16 0.05 -25.45 -28.07
C ASP A 16 0.19 -24.64 -29.33
N LEU A 17 0.89 -23.51 -29.30
CA LEU A 17 1.13 -22.66 -30.44
C LEU A 17 2.02 -23.32 -31.54
N LEU A 18 2.97 -24.16 -31.12
CA LEU A 18 3.88 -24.87 -32.03
C LEU A 18 3.31 -26.19 -32.55
N SER A 19 2.15 -26.59 -32.08
CA SER A 19 1.51 -27.85 -32.54
C SER A 19 0.53 -27.58 -33.67
N ASP A 20 0.78 -28.10 -34.87
CA ASP A 20 -0.10 -27.95 -36.01
C ASP A 20 -1.54 -28.42 -35.73
N ALA A 21 -1.70 -29.42 -34.87
CA ALA A 21 -3.02 -29.96 -34.54
C ALA A 21 -3.79 -29.12 -33.51
N ARG A 22 -3.08 -28.35 -32.64
CA ARG A 22 -3.68 -27.62 -31.50
C ARG A 22 -3.71 -26.11 -31.68
N ALA A 23 -2.80 -25.55 -32.49
CA ALA A 23 -2.62 -24.11 -32.62
C ALA A 23 -3.90 -23.38 -33.01
N ALA A 24 -4.61 -23.89 -34.02
CA ALA A 24 -5.84 -23.27 -34.55
C ALA A 24 -6.93 -23.20 -33.47
N LYS A 25 -7.15 -24.28 -32.73
CA LYS A 25 -8.12 -24.34 -31.64
C LYS A 25 -7.70 -23.42 -30.49
N PHE A 26 -6.43 -23.49 -30.09
CA PHE A 26 -5.90 -22.65 -29.01
C PHE A 26 -6.07 -21.15 -29.30
N ILE A 27 -5.77 -20.70 -30.52
CA ILE A 27 -5.94 -19.31 -30.94
C ILE A 27 -7.41 -18.89 -30.90
N THR A 28 -8.32 -19.76 -31.36
CA THR A 28 -9.76 -19.47 -31.34
C THR A 28 -10.28 -19.33 -29.90
N ASP A 29 -9.95 -20.28 -29.04
CA ASP A 29 -10.39 -20.28 -27.65
C ASP A 29 -9.82 -19.06 -26.87
N MET A 30 -8.56 -18.77 -27.10
CA MET A 30 -7.90 -17.59 -26.49
C MET A 30 -8.52 -16.27 -26.98
N THR A 31 -8.84 -16.17 -28.27
CA THR A 31 -9.46 -14.96 -28.85
C THR A 31 -10.84 -14.74 -28.26
N ALA A 32 -11.62 -15.80 -28.12
CA ALA A 32 -12.95 -15.75 -27.52
C ALA A 32 -12.85 -15.37 -26.01
N ASP A 33 -11.85 -15.90 -25.29
CA ASP A 33 -11.63 -15.53 -23.90
C ASP A 33 -11.23 -14.05 -23.73
N TYR A 34 -10.37 -13.53 -24.60
CA TYR A 34 -10.01 -12.12 -24.59
C TYR A 34 -11.19 -11.21 -24.92
N GLU A 35 -12.08 -11.61 -25.82
CA GLU A 35 -13.29 -10.85 -26.13
C GLU A 35 -14.21 -10.79 -24.91
N ARG A 36 -14.45 -11.93 -24.28
CA ARG A 36 -15.22 -11.99 -23.03
C ARG A 36 -14.64 -11.09 -21.94
N VAL A 37 -13.31 -11.09 -21.75
CA VAL A 37 -12.62 -10.23 -20.79
C VAL A 37 -12.79 -8.76 -21.14
N ARG A 38 -12.67 -8.39 -22.43
CA ARG A 38 -12.92 -7.01 -22.90
C ARG A 38 -14.34 -6.54 -22.61
N GLU A 39 -15.34 -7.38 -22.90
CA GLU A 39 -16.74 -7.08 -22.59
C GLU A 39 -16.98 -6.88 -21.10
N GLN A 40 -16.42 -7.76 -20.26
CA GLN A 40 -16.50 -7.62 -18.82
C GLN A 40 -15.86 -6.30 -18.32
N HIS A 41 -14.73 -5.90 -18.90
CA HIS A 41 -14.07 -4.65 -18.54
C HIS A 41 -14.79 -3.41 -19.12
N ALA A 42 -15.34 -3.48 -20.32
CA ALA A 42 -16.11 -2.39 -20.91
C ALA A 42 -17.37 -2.07 -20.08
N ASN A 43 -17.97 -3.08 -19.46
CA ASN A 43 -19.13 -2.91 -18.59
C ASN A 43 -18.78 -2.52 -17.14
N LYS A 44 -17.50 -2.55 -16.75
CA LYS A 44 -17.09 -2.01 -15.45
C LYS A 44 -17.27 -0.50 -15.45
N LYS A 45 -18.16 0.01 -14.63
CA LYS A 45 -18.25 1.45 -14.33
C LYS A 45 -16.90 1.88 -13.72
N MET A 46 -16.04 2.43 -14.55
CA MET A 46 -14.83 3.07 -14.04
C MET A 46 -15.23 4.23 -13.16
N ALA A 47 -14.58 4.35 -12.02
CA ALA A 47 -14.79 5.50 -11.14
C ALA A 47 -14.47 6.78 -11.94
N LYS A 48 -15.39 7.74 -11.92
CA LYS A 48 -15.25 9.00 -12.61
C LYS A 48 -14.03 9.74 -12.07
N ILE A 49 -13.18 10.21 -12.98
CA ILE A 49 -11.99 11.00 -12.64
C ILE A 49 -12.37 12.47 -12.66
N VAL A 50 -11.97 13.21 -11.64
CA VAL A 50 -12.12 14.67 -11.56
C VAL A 50 -10.81 15.36 -11.93
N PRO A 51 -10.86 16.59 -12.47
CA PRO A 51 -9.68 17.40 -12.73
C PRO A 51 -8.82 17.58 -11.46
N LEU A 52 -7.49 17.64 -11.63
CA LEU A 52 -6.54 17.77 -10.52
C LEU A 52 -6.83 18.97 -9.62
N GLU A 53 -7.17 20.13 -10.20
CA GLU A 53 -7.54 21.31 -9.42
C GLU A 53 -8.77 21.07 -8.53
N GLN A 54 -9.77 20.35 -9.03
CA GLN A 54 -10.94 20.00 -8.24
C GLN A 54 -10.58 19.03 -7.11
N ALA A 55 -9.69 18.06 -7.38
CA ALA A 55 -9.19 17.14 -6.38
C ALA A 55 -8.38 17.86 -5.28
N ARG A 56 -7.57 18.87 -5.65
CA ARG A 56 -6.82 19.72 -4.72
C ARG A 56 -7.74 20.57 -3.83
N LYS A 57 -8.81 21.14 -4.39
CA LYS A 57 -9.81 21.86 -3.60
C LYS A 57 -10.53 20.98 -2.58
N ASN A 58 -10.59 19.67 -2.83
CA ASN A 58 -11.18 18.68 -1.93
C ASN A 58 -10.10 17.89 -1.18
N LYS A 59 -8.98 18.50 -0.82
CA LYS A 59 -7.92 17.89 0.00
C LYS A 59 -8.39 17.65 1.42
N THR A 60 -7.61 16.84 2.17
CA THR A 60 -7.87 16.61 3.60
C THR A 60 -7.72 17.92 4.37
N PRO A 61 -8.76 18.44 5.04
CA PRO A 61 -8.64 19.62 5.86
C PRO A 61 -7.97 19.26 7.19
N ILE A 62 -6.78 19.78 7.42
CA ILE A 62 -6.05 19.61 8.70
C ILE A 62 -5.81 21.01 9.28
N ASP A 63 -6.24 21.22 10.51
CA ASP A 63 -5.94 22.45 11.24
C ASP A 63 -4.56 22.31 11.90
N TRP A 64 -3.55 22.74 11.18
CA TRP A 64 -2.17 22.70 11.66
C TRP A 64 -1.91 23.66 12.82
N ALA A 65 -2.74 24.66 13.05
CA ALA A 65 -2.63 25.54 14.22
C ALA A 65 -3.05 24.85 15.52
N ALA A 66 -3.98 23.89 15.42
CA ALA A 66 -4.46 23.11 16.55
C ALA A 66 -3.65 21.83 16.81
N TYR A 67 -2.72 21.47 15.91
CA TYR A 67 -1.99 20.20 16.00
C TYR A 67 -0.47 20.41 16.01
N THR A 68 0.17 19.92 17.04
CA THR A 68 1.64 19.89 17.15
C THR A 68 2.14 18.46 17.00
N PRO A 69 2.86 18.12 15.92
CA PRO A 69 3.43 16.79 15.74
C PRO A 69 4.45 16.44 16.81
N THR A 70 4.52 15.18 17.20
CA THR A 70 5.53 14.71 18.14
C THR A 70 6.91 14.76 17.48
N LYS A 71 7.84 15.45 18.14
CA LYS A 71 9.24 15.51 17.71
C LYS A 71 9.90 14.13 17.91
N PRO A 72 10.54 13.56 16.89
CA PRO A 72 11.26 12.30 17.01
C PRO A 72 12.51 12.45 17.88
N LYS A 73 12.94 11.35 18.51
CA LYS A 73 14.13 11.32 19.37
C LYS A 73 15.45 11.54 18.61
N PHE A 74 15.44 11.37 17.30
CA PHE A 74 16.63 11.62 16.46
C PHE A 74 16.17 12.04 15.04
N LEU A 75 17.04 12.76 14.36
CA LEU A 75 16.91 13.09 12.94
C LEU A 75 18.00 12.38 12.13
N GLY A 76 17.78 12.26 10.83
CA GLY A 76 18.70 11.64 9.91
C GLY A 76 18.49 10.13 9.77
N ARG A 77 19.46 9.47 9.14
CA ARG A 77 19.40 8.04 8.81
C ARG A 77 19.96 7.18 9.94
N ARG A 78 19.21 6.12 10.29
CA ARG A 78 19.68 5.04 11.16
C ARG A 78 19.61 3.73 10.42
N VAL A 79 20.69 2.95 10.48
CA VAL A 79 20.79 1.62 9.87
C VAL A 79 20.79 0.58 10.97
N PHE A 80 19.93 -0.41 10.84
CA PHE A 80 19.86 -1.58 11.68
C PHE A 80 20.50 -2.76 10.93
N ARG A 81 21.37 -3.47 11.59
CA ARG A 81 22.01 -4.69 11.05
C ARG A 81 21.68 -5.85 11.96
N ASN A 82 21.23 -6.95 11.37
CA ASN A 82 20.85 -8.16 12.11
C ASN A 82 19.89 -7.84 13.27
N TYR A 83 18.80 -7.13 12.94
CA TYR A 83 17.78 -6.76 13.94
C TYR A 83 17.12 -8.01 14.51
N ASP A 84 16.67 -7.96 15.77
CA ASP A 84 16.06 -9.11 16.43
C ASP A 84 14.77 -9.55 15.71
N LEU A 85 14.80 -10.79 15.20
CA LEU A 85 13.66 -11.37 14.51
C LEU A 85 12.45 -11.57 15.44
N THR A 86 12.66 -11.72 16.73
CA THR A 86 11.60 -11.87 17.72
C THR A 86 10.78 -10.59 17.84
N GLU A 87 11.45 -9.44 17.86
CA GLU A 87 10.79 -8.13 17.90
C GLU A 87 10.00 -7.89 16.60
N ILE A 88 10.57 -8.23 15.44
CA ILE A 88 9.88 -8.11 14.16
C ILE A 88 8.66 -9.04 14.10
N ALA A 89 8.81 -10.27 14.58
CA ALA A 89 7.73 -11.25 14.59
C ALA A 89 6.52 -10.81 15.41
N ALA A 90 6.75 -10.04 16.47
CA ALA A 90 5.66 -9.47 17.28
C ALA A 90 4.81 -8.43 16.52
N CYS A 91 5.34 -7.85 15.43
CA CYS A 91 4.68 -6.83 14.62
C CYS A 91 4.07 -7.39 13.32
N ILE A 92 4.02 -8.70 13.12
CA ILE A 92 3.47 -9.31 11.90
C ILE A 92 1.96 -9.03 11.82
N ASP A 93 1.52 -8.46 10.69
CA ASP A 93 0.13 -8.51 10.27
C ASP A 93 -0.15 -9.88 9.63
N TRP A 94 -1.00 -10.65 10.30
CA TRP A 94 -1.34 -12.01 9.86
C TRP A 94 -2.44 -12.05 8.81
N THR A 95 -3.16 -10.96 8.55
CA THR A 95 -4.24 -10.95 7.55
C THR A 95 -3.76 -11.30 6.14
N PRO A 96 -2.65 -10.72 5.62
CA PRO A 96 -2.10 -11.12 4.32
C PRO A 96 -1.63 -12.57 4.27
N PHE A 97 -1.16 -13.12 5.40
CA PHE A 97 -0.78 -14.54 5.49
C PHE A 97 -1.96 -15.45 5.16
N PHE A 98 -3.13 -15.22 5.75
CA PHE A 98 -4.32 -16.01 5.46
C PHE A 98 -4.80 -15.85 4.02
N GLN A 99 -4.71 -14.64 3.46
CA GLN A 99 -5.04 -14.38 2.06
C GLN A 99 -4.18 -15.19 1.09
N THR A 100 -2.90 -15.41 1.42
CA THR A 100 -1.99 -16.24 0.60
C THR A 100 -2.42 -17.71 0.58
N TRP A 101 -3.16 -18.15 1.59
CA TRP A 101 -3.73 -19.50 1.68
C TRP A 101 -5.20 -19.57 1.23
N ASP A 102 -5.67 -18.56 0.48
CA ASP A 102 -7.05 -18.43 0.00
C ASP A 102 -8.12 -18.47 1.11
N LEU A 103 -7.73 -18.10 2.33
CA LEU A 103 -8.63 -18.02 3.48
C LEU A 103 -9.14 -16.58 3.63
N ALA A 104 -10.44 -16.38 3.40
CA ALA A 104 -11.08 -15.08 3.49
C ALA A 104 -11.47 -14.74 4.93
N GLY A 105 -11.00 -13.60 5.43
CA GLY A 105 -11.34 -13.10 6.76
C GLY A 105 -10.24 -12.21 7.33
N LYS A 106 -10.57 -11.46 8.38
CA LYS A 106 -9.60 -10.63 9.09
C LYS A 106 -9.05 -11.37 10.30
N PHE A 107 -7.79 -11.21 10.59
CA PHE A 107 -7.20 -11.68 11.82
C PHE A 107 -7.52 -10.68 12.96
N PRO A 108 -7.88 -11.14 14.18
CA PRO A 108 -7.95 -12.54 14.64
C PRO A 108 -9.30 -13.25 14.43
N GLU A 109 -10.34 -12.56 13.93
CA GLU A 109 -11.71 -13.06 13.81
C GLU A 109 -11.81 -14.31 12.96
N ILE A 110 -10.98 -14.43 11.92
CA ILE A 110 -10.91 -15.58 11.01
C ILE A 110 -10.73 -16.92 11.74
N LEU A 111 -10.07 -16.92 12.90
CA LEU A 111 -9.84 -18.14 13.69
C LEU A 111 -11.12 -18.69 14.32
N ARG A 112 -12.18 -17.87 14.36
CA ARG A 112 -13.49 -18.24 14.94
C ARG A 112 -14.58 -18.36 13.88
N ASP A 113 -14.20 -18.23 12.61
CA ASP A 113 -15.14 -18.35 11.49
C ASP A 113 -15.71 -19.77 11.44
N GLU A 114 -17.02 -19.88 11.21
CA GLU A 114 -17.74 -21.15 11.23
C GLU A 114 -17.34 -22.10 10.09
N ILE A 115 -16.88 -21.53 8.95
CA ILE A 115 -16.54 -22.28 7.74
C ILE A 115 -15.03 -22.55 7.68
N VAL A 116 -14.22 -21.49 7.81
CA VAL A 116 -12.76 -21.59 7.58
C VAL A 116 -11.94 -21.60 8.87
N GLY A 117 -12.55 -21.37 10.05
CA GLY A 117 -11.83 -21.16 11.31
C GLY A 117 -10.95 -22.35 11.74
N ALA A 118 -11.41 -23.57 11.53
CA ALA A 118 -10.63 -24.77 11.84
C ALA A 118 -9.36 -24.85 10.99
N GLU A 119 -9.47 -24.61 9.68
CA GLU A 119 -8.34 -24.60 8.76
C GLU A 119 -7.41 -23.40 9.02
N ALA A 120 -7.97 -22.21 9.26
CA ALA A 120 -7.20 -21.03 9.62
C ALA A 120 -6.37 -21.26 10.89
N THR A 121 -6.95 -21.93 11.90
CA THR A 121 -6.25 -22.25 13.14
C THR A 121 -5.10 -23.24 12.89
N ARG A 122 -5.30 -24.25 12.04
CA ARG A 122 -4.27 -25.21 11.65
C ARG A 122 -3.12 -24.51 10.93
N VAL A 123 -3.42 -23.75 9.89
CA VAL A 123 -2.44 -23.00 9.09
C VAL A 123 -1.67 -22.01 9.97
N MET A 124 -2.35 -21.31 10.89
CA MET A 124 -1.71 -20.40 11.84
C MET A 124 -0.72 -21.13 12.78
N SER A 125 -1.12 -22.29 13.28
CA SER A 125 -0.25 -23.12 14.14
C SER A 125 1.02 -23.55 13.39
N ASP A 126 0.86 -24.01 12.16
CA ASP A 126 1.99 -24.42 11.31
C ASP A 126 2.89 -23.22 10.98
N GLY A 127 2.32 -22.08 10.62
CA GLY A 127 3.05 -20.85 10.36
C GLY A 127 3.86 -20.38 11.57
N LYS A 128 3.26 -20.35 12.75
CA LYS A 128 3.93 -19.96 14.00
C LYS A 128 5.07 -20.94 14.36
N ARG A 129 4.85 -22.24 14.20
CA ARG A 129 5.90 -23.25 14.44
C ARG A 129 7.08 -23.09 13.49
N LEU A 130 6.80 -22.82 12.20
CA LEU A 130 7.87 -22.56 11.23
C LEU A 130 8.60 -21.27 11.55
N LEU A 131 7.89 -20.18 11.86
CA LEU A 131 8.48 -18.90 12.26
C LEU A 131 9.38 -19.06 13.47
N GLN A 132 8.97 -19.80 14.48
CA GLN A 132 9.79 -20.09 15.66
C GLN A 132 11.09 -20.80 15.27
N ARG A 133 11.03 -21.81 14.39
CA ARG A 133 12.25 -22.49 13.89
C ARG A 133 13.17 -21.56 13.12
N VAL A 134 12.62 -20.64 12.32
CA VAL A 134 13.39 -19.60 11.60
C VAL A 134 14.14 -18.70 12.57
N ILE A 135 13.47 -18.27 13.65
CA ILE A 135 14.04 -17.39 14.66
C ILE A 135 15.13 -18.12 15.47
N GLU A 136 14.81 -19.28 16.03
CA GLU A 136 15.72 -20.08 16.86
C GLU A 136 16.94 -20.56 16.07
N GLY A 137 16.71 -21.01 14.83
CA GLY A 137 17.76 -21.47 13.93
C GLY A 137 18.57 -20.33 13.29
N ARG A 138 18.17 -19.07 13.47
CA ARG A 138 18.78 -17.88 12.83
C ARG A 138 18.95 -18.07 11.33
N TRP A 139 17.90 -18.58 10.66
CA TRP A 139 17.95 -18.85 9.23
C TRP A 139 17.99 -17.60 8.38
N LEU A 140 17.51 -16.48 8.91
CA LEU A 140 17.42 -15.19 8.23
C LEU A 140 18.14 -14.11 9.06
N GLN A 141 18.62 -13.09 8.38
CA GLN A 141 19.13 -11.86 8.98
C GLN A 141 18.24 -10.69 8.52
N ALA A 142 17.76 -9.91 9.47
CA ALA A 142 16.97 -8.72 9.18
C ALA A 142 17.85 -7.47 9.16
N HIS A 143 17.83 -6.75 8.06
CA HIS A 143 18.50 -5.48 7.91
C HIS A 143 17.45 -4.42 7.54
N GLY A 144 17.58 -3.22 8.11
CA GLY A 144 16.70 -2.12 7.82
C GLY A 144 17.42 -0.77 7.86
N ALA A 145 16.88 0.19 7.16
CA ALA A 145 17.28 1.58 7.28
C ALA A 145 16.03 2.43 7.42
N ILE A 146 16.04 3.33 8.39
CA ILE A 146 15.00 4.34 8.57
C ILE A 146 15.64 5.72 8.50
N GLY A 147 14.85 6.70 8.05
CA GLY A 147 15.27 8.09 8.04
C GLY A 147 14.14 8.96 8.58
N LEU A 148 14.45 9.83 9.54
CA LEU A 148 13.54 10.81 10.07
C LEU A 148 14.10 12.19 9.74
N TYR A 149 13.31 12.96 8.98
CA TYR A 149 13.76 14.25 8.46
C TYR A 149 12.72 15.32 8.72
N ALA A 150 13.18 16.55 8.92
CA ALA A 150 12.28 17.68 8.87
C ALA A 150 11.65 17.74 7.49
N ALA A 151 10.34 17.94 7.44
CA ALA A 151 9.57 17.95 6.20
C ALA A 151 8.65 19.16 6.14
N GLN A 152 8.36 19.61 4.93
CA GLN A 152 7.44 20.69 4.67
C GLN A 152 6.64 20.39 3.41
N GLN A 153 5.34 20.63 3.46
CA GLN A 153 4.51 20.60 2.27
C GLN A 153 4.92 21.76 1.35
N MET A 154 5.25 21.42 0.11
CA MET A 154 5.54 22.39 -0.94
C MET A 154 4.41 22.34 -1.96
N ARG A 155 3.84 23.50 -2.29
CA ARG A 155 2.67 23.57 -3.16
C ARG A 155 1.53 22.72 -2.59
N ASP A 156 0.80 21.97 -3.43
CA ASP A 156 -0.34 21.17 -2.98
C ASP A 156 -0.03 19.70 -2.74
N ASP A 157 0.93 19.13 -3.49
CA ASP A 157 1.12 17.69 -3.54
C ASP A 157 2.57 17.24 -3.28
N ASP A 158 3.49 18.20 -3.12
CA ASP A 158 4.92 17.93 -2.96
C ASP A 158 5.34 18.03 -1.49
N ILE A 159 6.35 17.23 -1.10
CA ILE A 159 6.97 17.26 0.21
C ILE A 159 8.47 17.48 0.04
N ALA A 160 8.99 18.57 0.63
CA ALA A 160 10.42 18.80 0.73
C ALA A 160 10.96 18.21 2.03
N PHE A 161 12.11 17.53 1.95
CA PHE A 161 12.83 16.97 3.09
C PHE A 161 14.13 17.73 3.31
N PHE A 162 14.45 18.05 4.57
CA PHE A 162 15.59 18.85 4.96
C PHE A 162 16.54 18.06 5.84
N GLY A 163 17.85 18.38 5.72
CA GLY A 163 18.89 17.79 6.55
C GLY A 163 19.00 18.42 7.93
N ASP A 164 18.44 19.61 8.10
CA ASP A 164 18.43 20.34 9.36
C ASP A 164 17.00 20.49 9.91
N GLU A 165 16.90 20.60 11.23
CA GLU A 165 15.62 20.72 11.95
C GLU A 165 14.86 21.99 11.57
N TYR A 166 15.56 23.06 11.27
CA TYR A 166 14.98 24.38 11.04
C TYR A 166 14.64 24.65 9.58
N ARG A 167 14.94 23.71 8.69
CA ARG A 167 14.65 23.81 7.24
C ARG A 167 15.26 25.06 6.57
N ASN A 168 16.40 25.52 7.09
CA ASN A 168 17.11 26.70 6.58
C ASN A 168 17.99 26.38 5.37
N SER A 169 18.24 25.12 5.10
CA SER A 169 19.05 24.66 3.99
C SER A 169 18.22 24.40 2.75
N THR A 170 18.88 24.19 1.62
CA THR A 170 18.24 23.64 0.42
C THR A 170 17.69 22.25 0.73
N PRO A 171 16.48 21.89 0.30
CA PRO A 171 15.93 20.57 0.49
C PRO A 171 16.90 19.48 -0.02
N LEU A 172 17.07 18.44 0.77
CA LEU A 172 17.82 17.23 0.36
C LEU A 172 17.14 16.53 -0.80
N MET A 173 15.82 16.53 -0.77
CA MET A 173 14.97 15.85 -1.74
C MET A 173 13.58 16.47 -1.73
N THR A 174 12.93 16.47 -2.87
CA THR A 174 11.49 16.71 -2.98
C THR A 174 10.80 15.44 -3.45
N TRP A 175 9.82 14.98 -2.68
CA TRP A 175 8.96 13.89 -3.08
C TRP A 175 7.70 14.43 -3.74
N HIS A 176 7.41 13.97 -4.94
CA HIS A 176 6.25 14.38 -5.71
C HIS A 176 5.09 13.42 -5.48
N GLY A 177 4.06 13.90 -4.80
CA GLY A 177 2.90 13.11 -4.45
C GLY A 177 1.87 12.99 -5.56
N LEU A 178 1.18 11.86 -5.58
CA LEU A 178 0.05 11.63 -6.46
C LEU A 178 -1.25 11.82 -5.67
N ARG A 179 -2.05 12.80 -6.08
CA ARG A 179 -3.37 13.03 -5.50
C ARG A 179 -4.40 12.09 -6.08
N LEU A 180 -5.23 11.52 -5.21
CA LEU A 180 -6.36 10.71 -5.63
C LEU A 180 -7.36 11.56 -6.43
N GLN A 181 -7.54 11.25 -7.70
CA GLN A 181 -8.45 11.98 -8.60
C GLN A 181 -9.80 11.28 -8.84
N THR A 182 -10.08 10.19 -8.13
CA THR A 182 -11.38 9.52 -8.22
C THR A 182 -12.47 10.43 -7.64
N GLU A 183 -13.61 10.55 -8.31
CA GLU A 183 -14.78 11.26 -7.74
C GLU A 183 -15.16 10.58 -6.42
N ARG A 184 -15.21 11.38 -5.36
CA ARG A 184 -15.49 10.88 -4.01
C ARG A 184 -16.96 11.01 -3.70
N PRO A 185 -17.58 9.97 -3.12
CA PRO A 185 -18.98 10.07 -2.70
C PRO A 185 -19.15 11.12 -1.61
N VAL A 186 -20.30 11.75 -1.64
CA VAL A 186 -20.80 12.53 -0.52
C VAL A 186 -21.37 11.52 0.48
N ILE A 187 -21.00 11.63 1.74
CA ILE A 187 -21.53 10.83 2.84
C ILE A 187 -22.34 11.73 3.78
N ASP A 188 -23.38 11.16 4.36
CA ASP A 188 -24.11 11.86 5.41
C ASP A 188 -23.19 11.97 6.63
N GLY A 189 -22.83 13.20 6.98
CA GLY A 189 -22.10 13.51 8.20
C GLY A 189 -23.04 13.55 9.40
N GLU A 190 -22.46 13.52 10.60
CA GLU A 190 -23.21 13.77 11.82
C GLU A 190 -23.91 15.13 11.73
N HIS A 191 -25.18 15.21 12.16
CA HIS A 191 -26.03 16.41 12.08
C HIS A 191 -26.51 16.81 10.66
N GLY A 192 -26.54 15.87 9.70
CA GLY A 192 -27.12 16.12 8.36
C GLY A 192 -26.25 16.95 7.43
N ALA A 193 -24.98 17.14 7.77
CA ALA A 193 -24.01 17.78 6.87
C ALA A 193 -23.55 16.80 5.81
N ASN A 194 -23.80 17.12 4.53
CA ASN A 194 -23.25 16.37 3.40
C ASN A 194 -21.73 16.61 3.30
N ILE A 195 -20.95 15.61 3.76
CA ILE A 195 -19.49 15.69 3.73
C ILE A 195 -18.96 14.86 2.57
N ARG A 196 -18.25 15.48 1.64
CA ARG A 196 -17.54 14.75 0.60
C ARG A 196 -16.22 14.21 1.17
N ARG A 197 -15.98 12.90 1.02
CA ARG A 197 -14.67 12.32 1.39
C ARG A 197 -13.55 13.05 0.66
N PRO A 198 -12.41 13.32 1.31
CA PRO A 198 -11.31 14.05 0.69
C PRO A 198 -10.63 13.25 -0.43
N ASN A 199 -10.11 13.98 -1.41
CA ASN A 199 -9.17 13.47 -2.40
C ASN A 199 -7.75 13.53 -1.82
N ARG A 200 -7.36 12.50 -1.06
CA ARG A 200 -6.12 12.48 -0.29
C ARG A 200 -4.86 12.47 -1.15
N CYS A 201 -3.84 13.16 -0.66
CA CYS A 201 -2.45 13.01 -1.04
C CYS A 201 -1.63 12.87 0.24
N LEU A 202 -0.50 12.18 0.20
CA LEU A 202 0.38 12.06 1.38
C LEU A 202 0.88 13.44 1.86
N ALA A 203 1.04 14.39 0.95
CA ALA A 203 1.41 15.76 1.29
C ALA A 203 0.39 16.49 2.19
N ASP A 204 -0.88 16.04 2.23
CA ASP A 204 -1.88 16.63 3.12
C ASP A 204 -1.53 16.38 4.61
N ASP A 205 -0.77 15.33 4.91
CA ASP A 205 -0.37 14.95 6.26
C ASP A 205 0.93 15.67 6.71
N VAL A 206 1.44 16.62 5.92
CA VAL A 206 2.63 17.41 6.21
C VAL A 206 2.27 18.89 6.28
N SER A 207 2.74 19.60 7.30
CA SER A 207 2.47 21.04 7.47
C SER A 207 3.03 21.88 6.33
N PRO A 208 2.25 22.85 5.81
CA PRO A 208 2.73 23.80 4.82
C PRO A 208 3.63 24.90 5.44
N ASP A 209 3.46 25.16 6.73
CA ASP A 209 4.15 26.28 7.40
C ASP A 209 5.51 25.82 7.92
N GLY A 210 6.57 26.36 7.30
CA GLY A 210 7.94 26.13 7.72
C GLY A 210 8.34 26.83 9.01
N ASN A 211 7.46 27.62 9.60
CA ASN A 211 7.80 28.61 10.61
C ASN A 211 7.51 28.21 12.06
N ASP A 212 7.26 26.94 12.32
CA ASP A 212 6.97 26.52 13.68
C ASP A 212 8.24 26.13 14.43
N ASP A 213 8.45 26.75 15.57
CA ASP A 213 9.52 26.47 16.57
C ASP A 213 9.50 25.01 17.11
N ALA A 214 8.43 24.27 16.84
CA ALA A 214 8.35 22.84 17.08
C ALA A 214 8.53 22.11 15.76
N GLY A 215 9.71 21.55 15.50
CA GLY A 215 10.05 20.80 14.29
C GLY A 215 9.00 19.78 13.93
N LYS A 216 8.15 20.10 12.94
CA LYS A 216 7.18 19.17 12.37
C LYS A 216 7.93 18.19 11.50
N VAL A 217 7.93 16.94 11.86
CA VAL A 217 8.72 15.89 11.20
C VAL A 217 7.78 14.85 10.65
N ALA A 218 7.94 14.56 9.35
CA ALA A 218 7.31 13.37 8.75
C ALA A 218 8.09 12.11 9.15
N ALA A 219 7.37 11.07 9.55
CA ALA A 219 7.91 9.76 9.89
C ALA A 219 7.90 8.85 8.67
#